data_98c2acd8c79f384403a912d111866e95
#
_entry.id   98c2acd8c79f384403a912d111866e95
#
_cell.length_a   1.000
_cell.length_b   1.000
_cell.length_c   1.000
_cell.angle_alpha   90.00
_cell.angle_beta   90.00
_cell.angle_gamma   90.00
#
_symmetry.space_group_name_H-M   'P 1'
#
loop_
_entity.id
_entity.type
_entity.pdbx_description
1 polymer ?
#
loop_
_entity_poly.entity_id
_entity_poly.type
_entity_poly.pdbx_seq_one_letter_code
_entity_poly.pdbx_strand_id
1 'polypeptide(L)'
;MKILCYIVLFLGATTSLAQQTIEEVLLRYNTQSIPYIYAEKLVNIQNDSTLVVLDTREEKEYQVSHIKGALYAGYKNFNLQKVSKKIKSKDTQVIVYCSLGVRSEDIAQELEKAGYTNIKNLYGGIFNWKNNNLPLVNANQKPTDSVHVYSKQWGKWLTNGVKVIH
;
A
#
# COMPACT_ATOMS: atom_id res chain seq x y z
N MET A 1 45.67 50.73 20.84
CA MET A 1 45.70 49.40 20.26
C MET A 1 44.27 48.85 20.33
N LYS A 2 43.50 48.88 19.21
CA LYS A 2 42.10 48.44 19.17
C LYS A 2 42.10 47.01 18.64
N ILE A 3 41.69 46.05 19.49
CA ILE A 3 41.53 44.65 19.11
C ILE A 3 40.13 44.52 18.49
N LEU A 4 40.10 44.18 17.18
CA LEU A 4 38.89 43.96 16.44
C LEU A 4 38.57 42.44 16.53
N CYS A 5 37.56 42.09 17.36
CA CYS A 5 37.03 40.71 17.44
C CYS A 5 36.13 40.43 16.23
N TYR A 6 36.59 39.58 15.31
CA TYR A 6 35.73 39.04 14.26
C TYR A 6 34.91 37.88 14.81
N ILE A 7 33.59 38.08 14.94
CA ILE A 7 32.63 36.99 15.22
C ILE A 7 32.35 36.29 13.90
N VAL A 8 32.91 35.11 13.71
CA VAL A 8 32.57 34.24 12.57
C VAL A 8 31.27 33.51 12.93
N LEU A 9 30.17 33.99 12.33
CA LEU A 9 28.88 33.27 12.39
C LEU A 9 28.94 32.01 11.50
N PHE A 10 29.09 30.85 12.13
CA PHE A 10 28.91 29.54 11.46
C PHE A 10 27.41 29.36 11.22
N LEU A 11 26.92 29.67 10.02
CA LEU A 11 25.61 29.19 9.55
C LEU A 11 25.72 27.69 9.29
N GLY A 12 25.36 26.87 10.29
CA GLY A 12 25.17 25.42 10.12
C GLY A 12 23.98 25.17 9.21
N ALA A 13 24.22 24.86 7.94
CA ALA A 13 23.19 24.37 7.06
C ALA A 13 22.72 23.00 7.58
N THR A 14 21.62 22.95 8.31
CA THR A 14 20.93 21.71 8.64
C THR A 14 20.27 21.21 7.37
N THR A 15 20.92 20.28 6.67
CA THR A 15 20.26 19.50 5.59
C THR A 15 19.21 18.61 6.26
N SER A 16 17.98 19.07 6.28
CA SER A 16 16.84 18.23 6.61
C SER A 16 16.77 17.12 5.53
N LEU A 17 17.11 15.88 5.90
CA LEU A 17 16.85 14.74 5.05
C LEU A 17 15.33 14.59 4.94
N ALA A 18 14.76 15.18 3.89
CA ALA A 18 13.33 15.07 3.63
C ALA A 18 12.97 13.58 3.50
N GLN A 19 11.94 13.16 4.23
CA GLN A 19 11.45 11.78 4.12
C GLN A 19 10.94 11.56 2.69
N GLN A 20 11.41 10.49 2.06
CA GLN A 20 10.94 10.06 0.74
C GLN A 20 9.41 9.90 0.74
N THR A 21 8.75 10.47 -0.26
CA THR A 21 7.29 10.40 -0.42
C THR A 21 6.83 9.03 -0.93
N ILE A 22 5.54 8.74 -0.81
CA ILE A 22 4.94 7.52 -1.40
C ILE A 22 5.13 7.55 -2.93
N GLU A 23 4.94 8.70 -3.55
CA GLU A 23 5.13 8.87 -4.99
C GLU A 23 6.56 8.52 -5.44
N GLU A 24 7.57 9.04 -4.76
CA GLU A 24 8.98 8.71 -5.06
C GLU A 24 9.28 7.23 -4.89
N VAL A 25 8.66 6.55 -3.89
CA VAL A 25 8.78 5.10 -3.74
C VAL A 25 8.17 4.38 -4.94
N LEU A 26 6.95 4.74 -5.32
CA LEU A 26 6.25 4.10 -6.43
C LEU A 26 6.95 4.36 -7.77
N LEU A 27 7.45 5.59 -8.00
CA LEU A 27 8.25 5.89 -9.20
C LEU A 27 9.56 5.11 -9.26
N ARG A 28 10.16 4.83 -8.10
CA ARG A 28 11.43 4.09 -8.03
C ARG A 28 11.29 2.59 -8.24
N TYR A 29 10.21 1.98 -7.75
CA TYR A 29 10.08 0.52 -7.67
C TYR A 29 9.06 -0.06 -8.64
N ASN A 30 8.12 0.73 -9.16
CA ASN A 30 7.08 0.29 -10.08
C ASN A 30 7.41 0.66 -11.52
N THR A 31 6.93 -0.15 -12.45
CA THR A 31 7.06 0.12 -13.90
C THR A 31 6.05 1.13 -14.40
N GLN A 32 5.06 1.50 -13.57
CA GLN A 32 3.94 2.37 -13.93
C GLN A 32 3.02 1.79 -15.03
N SER A 33 3.09 0.49 -15.28
CA SER A 33 2.26 -0.18 -16.31
C SER A 33 0.83 -0.39 -15.86
N ILE A 34 0.60 -0.47 -14.55
CA ILE A 34 -0.71 -0.71 -13.95
C ILE A 34 -1.31 0.62 -13.46
N PRO A 35 -2.51 1.02 -13.93
CA PRO A 35 -3.13 2.26 -13.51
C PRO A 35 -3.45 2.25 -12.01
N TYR A 36 -3.29 3.40 -11.35
CA TYR A 36 -3.66 3.55 -9.95
C TYR A 36 -5.14 3.84 -9.76
N ILE A 37 -5.65 3.41 -8.60
CA ILE A 37 -6.90 3.89 -7.99
C ILE A 37 -6.59 4.50 -6.63
N TYR A 38 -7.20 5.63 -6.32
CA TYR A 38 -7.03 6.30 -5.03
C TYR A 38 -8.09 5.83 -4.02
N ALA A 39 -7.75 5.93 -2.73
CA ALA A 39 -8.57 5.43 -1.63
C ALA A 39 -10.00 5.99 -1.64
N GLU A 40 -10.16 7.28 -1.94
CA GLU A 40 -11.45 7.97 -2.01
C GLU A 40 -12.37 7.38 -3.09
N LYS A 41 -11.78 6.97 -4.22
CA LYS A 41 -12.54 6.33 -5.30
C LYS A 41 -12.89 4.88 -4.94
N LEU A 42 -11.95 4.15 -4.33
CA LEU A 42 -12.20 2.76 -3.93
C LEU A 42 -13.30 2.66 -2.86
N VAL A 43 -13.33 3.56 -1.86
CA VAL A 43 -14.39 3.61 -0.85
C VAL A 43 -15.78 3.69 -1.46
N ASN A 44 -15.94 4.49 -2.52
CA ASN A 44 -17.24 4.69 -3.15
C ASN A 44 -17.75 3.46 -3.93
N ILE A 45 -16.84 2.59 -4.36
CA ILE A 45 -17.17 1.40 -5.17
C ILE A 45 -16.92 0.08 -4.45
N GLN A 46 -16.37 0.07 -3.23
CA GLN A 46 -15.97 -1.17 -2.54
C GLN A 46 -17.11 -2.13 -2.24
N ASN A 47 -18.36 -1.66 -2.24
CA ASN A 47 -19.55 -2.48 -2.03
C ASN A 47 -20.15 -3.02 -3.35
N ASP A 48 -19.55 -2.72 -4.50
CA ASP A 48 -19.98 -3.27 -5.77
C ASP A 48 -19.65 -4.77 -5.81
N SER A 49 -20.68 -5.60 -6.00
CA SER A 49 -20.55 -7.06 -6.05
C SER A 49 -19.77 -7.59 -7.26
N THR A 50 -19.50 -6.72 -8.24
CA THR A 50 -18.69 -7.04 -9.41
C THR A 50 -17.22 -6.71 -9.23
N LEU A 51 -16.86 -5.97 -8.16
CA LEU A 51 -15.50 -5.62 -7.79
C LEU A 51 -14.84 -6.74 -7.01
N VAL A 52 -13.58 -7.02 -7.32
CA VAL A 52 -12.70 -7.88 -6.50
C VAL A 52 -11.54 -7.07 -5.97
N VAL A 53 -11.37 -7.04 -4.66
CA VAL A 53 -10.21 -6.42 -4.00
C VAL A 53 -9.29 -7.53 -3.49
N LEU A 54 -8.01 -7.48 -3.85
CA LEU A 54 -7.00 -8.48 -3.50
C LEU A 54 -5.94 -7.89 -2.58
N ASP A 55 -5.76 -8.48 -1.41
CA ASP A 55 -4.62 -8.21 -0.53
C ASP A 55 -3.45 -9.11 -0.93
N THR A 56 -2.40 -8.51 -1.45
CA THR A 56 -1.21 -9.21 -1.93
C THR A 56 -0.07 -9.23 -0.91
N ARG A 57 -0.36 -8.90 0.35
CA ARG A 57 0.61 -8.99 1.44
C ARG A 57 0.77 -10.44 1.92
N GLU A 58 1.71 -10.67 2.85
CA GLU A 58 1.83 -11.98 3.49
C GLU A 58 0.64 -12.25 4.42
N GLU A 59 0.33 -13.53 4.66
CA GLU A 59 -0.84 -13.94 5.45
C GLU A 59 -0.86 -13.31 6.84
N LYS A 60 0.28 -13.23 7.53
CA LYS A 60 0.38 -12.59 8.84
C LYS A 60 0.03 -11.10 8.81
N GLU A 61 0.33 -10.40 7.71
CA GLU A 61 -0.05 -8.99 7.53
C GLU A 61 -1.57 -8.86 7.35
N TYR A 62 -2.16 -9.73 6.53
CA TYR A 62 -3.60 -9.80 6.31
C TYR A 62 -4.40 -10.10 7.58
N GLN A 63 -3.89 -11.04 8.41
CA GLN A 63 -4.55 -11.40 9.68
C GLN A 63 -4.56 -10.27 10.70
N VAL A 64 -3.52 -9.44 10.75
CA VAL A 64 -3.51 -8.24 11.62
C VAL A 64 -4.59 -7.27 11.21
N SER A 65 -4.66 -6.94 9.92
CA SER A 65 -5.74 -6.11 9.36
C SER A 65 -5.77 -6.17 7.84
N HIS A 66 -6.95 -5.93 7.26
CA HIS A 66 -7.18 -5.81 5.83
C HIS A 66 -8.36 -4.88 5.53
N ILE A 67 -8.48 -4.43 4.30
CA ILE A 67 -9.65 -3.68 3.81
C ILE A 67 -10.84 -4.63 3.83
N LYS A 68 -11.96 -4.21 4.42
CA LYS A 68 -13.17 -5.05 4.53
C LYS A 68 -13.59 -5.58 3.15
N GLY A 69 -13.84 -6.89 3.07
CA GLY A 69 -14.20 -7.57 1.82
C GLY A 69 -13.02 -7.93 0.91
N ALA A 70 -11.80 -7.51 1.22
CA ALA A 70 -10.63 -7.91 0.46
C ALA A 70 -10.36 -9.42 0.61
N LEU A 71 -10.02 -10.07 -0.50
CA LEU A 71 -9.61 -11.46 -0.53
C LEU A 71 -8.10 -11.57 -0.36
N TYR A 72 -7.67 -12.49 0.47
CA TYR A 72 -6.24 -12.81 0.57
C TYR A 72 -5.74 -13.47 -0.72
N ALA A 73 -4.73 -12.87 -1.34
CA ALA A 73 -4.04 -13.39 -2.51
C ALA A 73 -2.60 -13.82 -2.20
N GLY A 74 -1.93 -13.15 -1.25
CA GLY A 74 -0.53 -13.39 -0.91
C GLY A 74 0.45 -12.81 -1.91
N TYR A 75 1.73 -12.79 -1.55
CA TYR A 75 2.81 -12.35 -2.44
C TYR A 75 3.77 -13.50 -2.77
N LYS A 76 4.56 -13.96 -1.79
CA LYS A 76 5.53 -15.06 -2.02
C LYS A 76 4.87 -16.36 -2.46
N ASN A 77 3.69 -16.63 -1.94
CA ASN A 77 2.90 -17.82 -2.24
C ASN A 77 1.69 -17.48 -3.13
N PHE A 78 1.79 -16.43 -3.95
CA PHE A 78 0.74 -16.09 -4.90
C PHE A 78 0.43 -17.29 -5.81
N ASN A 79 -0.85 -17.58 -5.95
CA ASN A 79 -1.30 -18.65 -6.82
C ASN A 79 -2.44 -18.17 -7.72
N LEU A 80 -2.08 -17.92 -8.97
CA LEU A 80 -2.98 -17.41 -9.98
C LEU A 80 -4.23 -18.30 -10.16
N GLN A 81 -4.08 -19.63 -10.14
CA GLN A 81 -5.21 -20.54 -10.31
C GLN A 81 -6.23 -20.44 -9.15
N LYS A 82 -5.73 -20.27 -7.90
CA LYS A 82 -6.61 -20.07 -6.74
C LYS A 82 -7.35 -18.74 -6.80
N VAL A 83 -6.65 -17.69 -7.20
CA VAL A 83 -7.23 -16.33 -7.30
C VAL A 83 -8.22 -16.26 -8.47
N SER A 84 -7.90 -16.86 -9.62
CA SER A 84 -8.78 -16.89 -10.80
C SER A 84 -10.13 -17.56 -10.52
N LYS A 85 -10.20 -18.52 -9.63
CA LYS A 85 -11.48 -19.15 -9.23
C LYS A 85 -12.43 -18.18 -8.49
N LYS A 86 -11.90 -17.08 -7.95
CA LYS A 86 -12.66 -16.06 -7.23
C LYS A 86 -13.04 -14.87 -8.10
N ILE A 87 -12.50 -14.77 -9.31
CA ILE A 87 -12.75 -13.70 -10.27
C ILE A 87 -13.62 -14.25 -11.39
N LYS A 88 -14.83 -13.72 -11.55
CA LYS A 88 -15.85 -14.28 -12.45
C LYS A 88 -15.48 -14.23 -13.94
N SER A 89 -14.80 -13.17 -14.37
CA SER A 89 -14.50 -12.89 -15.77
C SER A 89 -13.16 -12.16 -15.91
N LYS A 90 -12.56 -12.16 -17.09
CA LYS A 90 -11.31 -11.44 -17.38
C LYS A 90 -11.46 -9.91 -17.42
N ASP A 91 -12.67 -9.42 -17.60
CA ASP A 91 -13.03 -8.01 -17.56
C ASP A 91 -13.51 -7.53 -16.17
N THR A 92 -13.64 -8.46 -15.19
CA THR A 92 -13.94 -8.11 -13.80
C THR A 92 -12.97 -7.03 -13.31
N GLN A 93 -13.50 -5.98 -12.69
CA GLN A 93 -12.65 -4.97 -12.05
C GLN A 93 -11.91 -5.58 -10.85
N VAL A 94 -10.60 -5.61 -10.92
CA VAL A 94 -9.73 -6.13 -9.87
C VAL A 94 -8.88 -4.99 -9.32
N ILE A 95 -8.96 -4.77 -8.01
CA ILE A 95 -8.08 -3.83 -7.32
C ILE A 95 -7.11 -4.66 -6.48
N VAL A 96 -5.82 -4.46 -6.71
CA VAL A 96 -4.76 -5.07 -5.90
C VAL A 96 -4.18 -4.06 -4.94
N TYR A 97 -3.76 -4.50 -3.77
CA TYR A 97 -2.99 -3.65 -2.86
C TYR A 97 -2.00 -4.46 -2.02
N CYS A 98 -0.93 -3.78 -1.60
CA CYS A 98 -0.05 -4.25 -0.53
C CYS A 98 0.13 -3.17 0.54
N SER A 99 1.31 -3.05 1.15
CA SER A 99 1.57 -1.98 2.13
C SER A 99 1.59 -0.59 1.50
N LEU A 100 2.30 -0.42 0.36
CA LEU A 100 2.45 0.86 -0.36
C LEU A 100 2.04 0.81 -1.84
N GLY A 101 1.92 -0.39 -2.44
CA GLY A 101 1.61 -0.52 -3.86
C GLY A 101 2.77 -1.08 -4.72
N VAL A 102 3.89 -1.53 -4.11
CA VAL A 102 5.03 -2.10 -4.84
C VAL A 102 4.78 -3.58 -5.15
N ARG A 103 4.66 -4.44 -4.14
CA ARG A 103 4.39 -5.87 -4.32
C ARG A 103 3.10 -6.16 -5.10
N SER A 104 2.11 -5.30 -4.94
CA SER A 104 0.83 -5.44 -5.64
C SER A 104 0.93 -5.15 -7.13
N GLU A 105 1.88 -4.34 -7.58
CA GLU A 105 2.09 -4.14 -9.01
C GLU A 105 2.62 -5.41 -9.69
N ASP A 106 3.54 -6.14 -9.05
CA ASP A 106 4.02 -7.42 -9.58
C ASP A 106 2.86 -8.40 -9.78
N ILE A 107 1.98 -8.52 -8.79
CA ILE A 107 0.80 -9.40 -8.86
C ILE A 107 -0.19 -8.92 -9.93
N ALA A 108 -0.37 -7.60 -10.06
CA ALA A 108 -1.22 -7.03 -11.10
C ALA A 108 -0.70 -7.38 -12.51
N GLN A 109 0.60 -7.30 -12.73
CA GLN A 109 1.23 -7.68 -14.00
C GLN A 109 1.07 -9.19 -14.29
N GLU A 110 1.14 -10.05 -13.27
CA GLU A 110 0.85 -11.47 -13.46
C GLU A 110 -0.61 -11.72 -13.87
N LEU A 111 -1.55 -10.99 -13.27
CA LEU A 111 -2.96 -11.04 -13.68
C LEU A 111 -3.15 -10.51 -15.11
N GLU A 112 -2.50 -9.40 -15.47
CA GLU A 112 -2.55 -8.83 -16.81
C GLU A 112 -2.02 -9.81 -17.86
N LYS A 113 -0.86 -10.44 -17.61
CA LYS A 113 -0.30 -11.51 -18.45
C LYS A 113 -1.24 -12.71 -18.60
N ALA A 114 -2.06 -12.96 -17.57
CA ALA A 114 -3.08 -14.01 -17.60
C ALA A 114 -4.38 -13.58 -18.32
N GLY A 115 -4.42 -12.38 -18.90
CA GLY A 115 -5.52 -11.86 -19.72
C GLY A 115 -6.61 -11.11 -18.94
N TYR A 116 -6.38 -10.71 -17.69
CA TYR A 116 -7.29 -9.79 -17.00
C TYR A 116 -7.06 -8.37 -17.51
N THR A 117 -8.13 -7.66 -17.88
CA THR A 117 -8.05 -6.39 -18.62
C THR A 117 -8.41 -5.16 -17.79
N ASN A 118 -9.01 -5.35 -16.60
CA ASN A 118 -9.48 -4.24 -15.77
C ASN A 118 -8.86 -4.30 -14.37
N ILE A 119 -7.55 -4.09 -14.31
CA ILE A 119 -6.78 -4.16 -13.06
C ILE A 119 -6.33 -2.76 -12.67
N LYS A 120 -6.38 -2.44 -11.37
CA LYS A 120 -5.81 -1.22 -10.81
C LYS A 120 -5.06 -1.51 -9.52
N ASN A 121 -4.01 -0.74 -9.28
CA ASN A 121 -3.22 -0.80 -8.06
C ASN A 121 -3.68 0.32 -7.09
N LEU A 122 -3.95 -0.01 -5.83
CA LEU A 122 -4.33 1.00 -4.83
C LEU A 122 -3.10 1.85 -4.49
N TYR A 123 -3.17 3.14 -4.85
CA TYR A 123 -2.10 4.11 -4.59
C TYR A 123 -1.79 4.21 -3.09
N GLY A 124 -0.53 3.98 -2.74
CA GLY A 124 -0.07 3.99 -1.35
C GLY A 124 -0.59 2.83 -0.49
N GLY A 125 -1.30 1.85 -1.08
CA GLY A 125 -1.75 0.62 -0.46
C GLY A 125 -2.55 0.82 0.83
N ILE A 126 -2.46 -0.16 1.73
CA ILE A 126 -3.18 -0.12 3.02
C ILE A 126 -2.65 1.01 3.93
N PHE A 127 -1.41 1.46 3.75
CA PHE A 127 -0.89 2.57 4.55
C PHE A 127 -1.59 3.87 4.20
N ASN A 128 -1.71 4.21 2.91
CA ASN A 128 -2.44 5.40 2.49
C ASN A 128 -3.94 5.29 2.82
N TRP A 129 -4.53 4.09 2.68
CA TRP A 129 -5.90 3.83 3.14
C TRP A 129 -6.09 4.20 4.61
N LYS A 130 -5.22 3.70 5.50
CA LYS A 130 -5.32 3.99 6.93
C LYS A 130 -4.96 5.43 7.26
N ASN A 131 -3.99 6.04 6.59
CA ASN A 131 -3.62 7.44 6.77
C ASN A 131 -4.80 8.39 6.46
N ASN A 132 -5.70 8.00 5.55
CA ASN A 132 -6.96 8.69 5.24
C ASN A 132 -8.10 8.35 6.22
N ASN A 133 -7.81 7.79 7.40
CA ASN A 133 -8.79 7.40 8.42
C ASN A 133 -9.81 6.36 7.97
N LEU A 134 -9.53 5.60 6.92
CA LEU A 134 -10.46 4.60 6.41
C LEU A 134 -10.44 3.32 7.26
N PRO A 135 -11.58 2.64 7.41
CA PRO A 135 -11.72 1.51 8.31
C PRO A 135 -10.99 0.27 7.82
N LEU A 136 -10.42 -0.47 8.77
CA LEU A 136 -9.83 -1.78 8.56
C LEU A 136 -10.52 -2.80 9.48
N VAL A 137 -10.47 -4.06 9.09
CA VAL A 137 -10.91 -5.19 9.91
C VAL A 137 -9.77 -6.18 10.11
N ASN A 138 -9.77 -6.88 11.25
CA ASN A 138 -8.84 -7.97 11.51
C ASN A 138 -9.36 -9.33 10.99
N ALA A 139 -8.63 -10.42 11.22
CA ALA A 139 -9.03 -11.78 10.83
C ALA A 139 -10.42 -12.20 11.32
N ASN A 140 -10.88 -11.65 12.45
CA ASN A 140 -12.21 -11.93 13.01
C ASN A 140 -13.28 -10.94 12.49
N GLN A 141 -13.00 -10.18 11.43
CA GLN A 141 -13.88 -9.17 10.84
C GLN A 141 -14.28 -8.05 11.82
N LYS A 142 -13.51 -7.86 12.90
CA LYS A 142 -13.72 -6.76 13.86
C LYS A 142 -12.90 -5.53 13.44
N PRO A 143 -13.44 -4.31 13.62
CA PRO A 143 -12.70 -3.08 13.39
C PRO A 143 -11.37 -3.06 14.14
N THR A 144 -10.32 -2.54 13.51
CA THR A 144 -9.00 -2.42 14.10
C THR A 144 -8.23 -1.23 13.54
N ASP A 145 -7.38 -0.62 14.38
CA ASP A 145 -6.42 0.40 13.98
C ASP A 145 -5.00 -0.15 13.81
N SER A 146 -4.80 -1.43 14.09
CA SER A 146 -3.50 -2.09 13.94
C SER A 146 -3.19 -2.37 12.48
N VAL A 147 -1.97 -2.06 12.05
CA VAL A 147 -1.48 -2.37 10.70
C VAL A 147 -0.09 -3.01 10.81
N HIS A 148 0.09 -4.18 10.21
CA HIS A 148 1.40 -4.80 10.11
C HIS A 148 2.26 -4.03 9.10
N VAL A 149 3.40 -3.49 9.55
CA VAL A 149 4.22 -2.58 8.74
C VAL A 149 5.41 -3.26 8.07
N TYR A 150 5.44 -4.60 8.05
CA TYR A 150 6.51 -5.44 7.48
C TYR A 150 7.87 -5.24 8.17
N SER A 151 8.34 -3.99 8.31
CA SER A 151 9.55 -3.62 9.07
C SER A 151 9.45 -2.18 9.58
N LYS A 152 10.32 -1.81 10.53
CA LYS A 152 10.43 -0.42 11.03
C LYS A 152 10.68 0.59 9.89
N GLN A 153 11.52 0.20 8.92
CA GLN A 153 11.86 1.06 7.78
C GLN A 153 10.64 1.37 6.91
N TRP A 154 9.81 0.36 6.62
CA TRP A 154 8.58 0.54 5.85
C TRP A 154 7.47 1.21 6.66
N GLY A 155 7.48 1.07 7.98
CA GLY A 155 6.49 1.70 8.86
C GLY A 155 6.52 3.23 8.90
N LYS A 156 7.54 3.89 8.36
CA LYS A 156 7.62 5.35 8.34
C LYS A 156 6.50 6.02 7.52
N TRP A 157 5.98 5.34 6.50
CA TRP A 157 4.89 5.84 5.66
C TRP A 157 3.49 5.62 6.26
N LEU A 158 3.36 4.80 7.30
CA LEU A 158 2.12 4.72 8.08
C LEU A 158 2.14 5.82 9.13
N THR A 159 1.35 6.86 8.94
CA THR A 159 1.29 8.04 9.84
C THR A 159 0.10 7.99 10.80
N ASN A 160 -0.87 7.11 10.52
CA ASN A 160 -2.05 6.89 11.34
C ASN A 160 -2.28 5.40 11.61
N GLY A 161 -2.65 5.05 12.84
CA GLY A 161 -2.86 3.67 13.28
C GLY A 161 -1.73 3.09 14.13
N VAL A 162 -1.95 1.89 14.64
CA VAL A 162 -1.02 1.16 15.51
C VAL A 162 -0.11 0.27 14.65
N LYS A 163 1.20 0.53 14.67
CA LYS A 163 2.18 -0.24 13.90
C LYS A 163 2.47 -1.57 14.60
N VAL A 164 2.28 -2.68 13.87
CA VAL A 164 2.60 -4.04 14.33
C VAL A 164 3.77 -4.59 13.52
N ILE A 165 4.74 -5.21 14.22
CA ILE A 165 5.91 -5.89 13.63
C ILE A 165 6.04 -7.22 14.37
N HIS A 166 6.05 -8.35 13.67
CA HIS A 166 6.30 -9.68 14.21
C HIS A 166 7.28 -10.46 13.36
#